data_d38ce9c85b0b0b09bc5a5a587ee31cf8
#
_entry.id   d38ce9c85b0b0b09bc5a5a587ee31cf8
#
_cell.length_a   1.000
_cell.length_b   1.000
_cell.length_c   1.000
_cell.angle_alpha   90.00
_cell.angle_beta   90.00
_cell.angle_gamma   90.00
#
_symmetry.space_group_name_H-M   'P 1'
#
loop_
_entity.id
_entity.type
_entity.pdbx_description
1 polymer ?
#
loop_
_entity_poly.entity_id
_entity_poly.type
_entity_poly.pdbx_seq_one_letter_code
_entity_poly.pdbx_strand_id
1 'polypeptide(L)'
;MVREFFRHGSNAILAGGAVSLVAASAFGVLKQKPVPLAIGALLFFQSEYTTHRYLLHAKPSKNAFIHGLQRRLHYDHHVEPAKLELLFLPPWALFPAMALYTGLYAAITRNKDATASLLLGNILGLLYYEWVHYVAHIPFKPVTPYGRWIKKYHLWHHFKNEKLWFGVTNPSGDYVVGTYLDVAEAEKSGSTRVLFS
;
A
#
# COMPACT_ATOMS: atom_id res chain seq x y z
N MET A 1 7.47 -17.70 -4.14
CA MET A 1 7.38 -16.23 -4.08
C MET A 1 6.25 -15.67 -4.95
N VAL A 2 6.38 -15.60 -6.32
CA VAL A 2 5.30 -15.04 -7.18
C VAL A 2 3.98 -15.80 -7.03
N ARG A 3 4.00 -17.15 -7.11
CA ARG A 3 2.80 -17.97 -6.91
C ARG A 3 2.16 -17.75 -5.52
N GLU A 4 2.95 -17.55 -4.47
CA GLU A 4 2.46 -17.30 -3.13
C GLU A 4 1.81 -15.92 -3.04
N PHE A 5 2.43 -14.88 -3.59
CA PHE A 5 1.87 -13.53 -3.67
C PHE A 5 0.47 -13.52 -4.29
N PHE A 6 0.27 -14.20 -5.42
CA PHE A 6 -1.04 -14.27 -6.09
C PHE A 6 -1.99 -15.34 -5.51
N ARG A 7 -1.59 -16.15 -4.54
CA ARG A 7 -2.54 -16.98 -3.76
C ARG A 7 -3.41 -16.15 -2.83
N HIS A 8 -2.97 -14.96 -2.43
CA HIS A 8 -3.78 -14.04 -1.64
C HIS A 8 -4.84 -13.39 -2.54
N GLY A 9 -6.12 -13.56 -2.13
CA GLY A 9 -7.26 -13.21 -2.98
C GLY A 9 -7.28 -11.75 -3.44
N SER A 10 -6.87 -10.81 -2.58
CA SER A 10 -6.78 -9.38 -2.92
C SER A 10 -5.80 -9.11 -4.07
N ASN A 11 -4.61 -9.72 -4.03
CA ASN A 11 -3.60 -9.55 -5.07
C ASN A 11 -4.04 -10.16 -6.41
N ALA A 12 -4.71 -11.33 -6.35
CA ALA A 12 -5.30 -11.94 -7.55
C ALA A 12 -6.42 -11.08 -8.15
N ILE A 13 -7.28 -10.49 -7.30
CA ILE A 13 -8.35 -9.58 -7.71
C ILE A 13 -7.77 -8.32 -8.36
N LEU A 14 -6.78 -7.70 -7.75
CA LEU A 14 -6.09 -6.52 -8.31
C LEU A 14 -5.46 -6.83 -9.66
N ALA A 15 -4.73 -7.95 -9.76
CA ALA A 15 -4.13 -8.37 -11.02
C ALA A 15 -5.18 -8.66 -12.09
N GLY A 16 -6.27 -9.35 -11.73
CA GLY A 16 -7.40 -9.60 -12.61
C GLY A 16 -8.07 -8.30 -13.10
N GLY A 17 -8.24 -7.33 -12.20
CA GLY A 17 -8.75 -5.99 -12.54
C GLY A 17 -7.84 -5.25 -13.52
N ALA A 18 -6.53 -5.25 -13.27
CA ALA A 18 -5.56 -4.64 -14.19
C ALA A 18 -5.58 -5.30 -15.57
N VAL A 19 -5.55 -6.65 -15.62
CA VAL A 19 -5.64 -7.41 -16.87
C VAL A 19 -6.94 -7.11 -17.61
N SER A 20 -8.08 -7.03 -16.92
CA SER A 20 -9.38 -6.72 -17.52
C SER A 20 -9.39 -5.33 -18.15
N LEU A 21 -8.83 -4.31 -17.49
CA LEU A 21 -8.74 -2.95 -18.04
C LEU A 21 -7.82 -2.89 -19.26
N VAL A 22 -6.71 -3.60 -19.24
CA VAL A 22 -5.80 -3.72 -20.39
C VAL A 22 -6.47 -4.46 -21.55
N ALA A 23 -7.14 -5.58 -21.29
CA ALA A 23 -7.86 -6.34 -22.28
C ALA A 23 -9.00 -5.51 -22.92
N ALA A 24 -9.79 -4.79 -22.10
CA ALA A 24 -10.82 -3.88 -22.61
C ALA A 24 -10.25 -2.80 -23.56
N SER A 25 -9.00 -2.39 -23.33
CA SER A 25 -8.31 -1.47 -24.23
C SER A 25 -7.84 -2.16 -25.52
N ALA A 26 -7.32 -3.38 -25.43
CA ALA A 26 -6.91 -4.16 -26.59
C ALA A 26 -8.08 -4.49 -27.52
N PHE A 27 -9.28 -4.70 -26.94
CA PHE A 27 -10.52 -4.93 -27.72
C PHE A 27 -11.25 -3.63 -28.12
N GLY A 28 -10.66 -2.46 -27.92
CA GLY A 28 -11.24 -1.17 -28.34
C GLY A 28 -12.42 -0.67 -27.51
N VAL A 29 -12.77 -1.33 -26.40
CA VAL A 29 -13.87 -0.92 -25.50
C VAL A 29 -13.48 0.33 -24.70
N LEU A 30 -12.21 0.44 -24.32
CA LEU A 30 -11.59 1.57 -23.64
C LEU A 30 -10.39 2.10 -24.43
N LYS A 31 -10.00 3.35 -24.18
CA LYS A 31 -8.75 3.92 -24.67
C LYS A 31 -7.87 4.33 -23.48
N GLN A 32 -6.75 3.66 -23.30
CA GLN A 32 -5.80 4.04 -22.26
C GLN A 32 -5.21 5.42 -22.55
N LYS A 33 -5.26 6.27 -21.56
CA LYS A 33 -4.72 7.64 -21.59
C LYS A 33 -3.47 7.70 -20.70
N PRO A 34 -2.26 7.94 -21.24
CA PRO A 34 -1.03 7.85 -20.47
C PRO A 34 -0.96 8.86 -19.32
N VAL A 35 -1.45 10.09 -19.52
CA VAL A 35 -1.45 11.11 -18.46
C VAL A 35 -2.36 10.74 -17.29
N PRO A 36 -3.65 10.40 -17.47
CA PRO A 36 -4.50 9.89 -16.39
C PRO A 36 -3.92 8.64 -15.71
N LEU A 37 -3.34 7.70 -16.45
CA LEU A 37 -2.69 6.52 -15.87
C LEU A 37 -1.54 6.92 -14.93
N ALA A 38 -0.65 7.79 -15.38
CA ALA A 38 0.45 8.30 -14.56
C ALA A 38 -0.07 9.04 -13.30
N ILE A 39 -1.11 9.87 -13.46
CA ILE A 39 -1.74 10.56 -12.33
C ILE A 39 -2.32 9.55 -11.34
N GLY A 40 -2.99 8.49 -11.79
CA GLY A 40 -3.53 7.43 -10.92
C GLY A 40 -2.45 6.76 -10.08
N ALA A 41 -1.31 6.44 -10.69
CA ALA A 41 -0.16 5.88 -9.98
C ALA A 41 0.45 6.88 -8.98
N LEU A 42 0.60 8.14 -9.34
CA LEU A 42 1.11 9.19 -8.45
C LEU A 42 0.19 9.45 -7.27
N LEU A 43 -1.13 9.48 -7.50
CA LEU A 43 -2.12 9.62 -6.43
C LEU A 43 -2.03 8.45 -5.44
N PHE A 44 -1.80 7.22 -5.93
CA PHE A 44 -1.57 6.10 -5.05
C PHE A 44 -0.32 6.32 -4.18
N PHE A 45 0.83 6.62 -4.77
CA PHE A 45 2.07 6.82 -4.02
C PHE A 45 1.99 7.99 -3.02
N GLN A 46 1.24 9.04 -3.35
CA GLN A 46 0.97 10.11 -2.40
C GLN A 46 0.06 9.66 -1.26
N SER A 47 -0.95 8.83 -1.55
CA SER A 47 -1.88 8.31 -0.54
C SER A 47 -1.26 7.23 0.35
N GLU A 48 -0.23 6.52 -0.10
CA GLU A 48 0.49 5.50 0.67
C GLU A 48 0.95 6.03 2.03
N TYR A 49 1.75 7.11 2.02
CA TYR A 49 2.26 7.71 3.24
C TYR A 49 1.15 8.22 4.16
N THR A 50 0.18 8.94 3.59
CA THR A 50 -0.92 9.53 4.38
C THR A 50 -1.80 8.45 5.00
N THR A 51 -2.10 7.40 4.26
CA THR A 51 -2.87 6.26 4.77
C THR A 51 -2.09 5.51 5.84
N HIS A 52 -0.84 5.18 5.59
CA HIS A 52 0.00 4.45 6.54
C HIS A 52 0.13 5.22 7.86
N ARG A 53 0.51 6.49 7.80
CA ARG A 53 0.74 7.30 9.01
C ARG A 53 -0.53 7.70 9.74
N TYR A 54 -1.51 8.25 9.03
CA TYR A 54 -2.65 8.90 9.67
C TYR A 54 -3.87 8.01 9.84
N LEU A 55 -3.98 6.93 9.06
CA LEU A 55 -5.09 5.99 9.18
C LEU A 55 -4.65 4.70 9.88
N LEU A 56 -3.58 4.06 9.41
CA LEU A 56 -3.14 2.75 9.93
C LEU A 56 -2.40 2.88 11.27
N HIS A 57 -1.64 3.95 11.47
CA HIS A 57 -1.01 4.31 12.76
C HIS A 57 -1.83 5.31 13.58
N ALA A 58 -3.11 5.52 13.27
CA ALA A 58 -3.99 6.33 14.11
C ALA A 58 -4.11 5.73 15.51
N LYS A 59 -4.31 6.58 16.54
CA LYS A 59 -4.56 6.10 17.90
C LYS A 59 -5.74 5.12 17.96
N PRO A 60 -5.73 4.12 18.86
CA PRO A 60 -6.80 3.17 18.99
C PRO A 60 -8.15 3.83 19.21
N SER A 61 -9.13 3.47 18.42
CA SER A 61 -10.49 3.97 18.57
C SER A 61 -11.13 3.41 19.84
N LYS A 62 -11.92 4.22 20.53
CA LYS A 62 -12.78 3.78 21.63
C LYS A 62 -13.97 2.93 21.14
N ASN A 63 -14.33 3.05 19.87
CA ASN A 63 -15.34 2.20 19.24
C ASN A 63 -14.73 0.84 18.92
N ALA A 64 -15.28 -0.24 19.46
CA ALA A 64 -14.77 -1.60 19.32
C ALA A 64 -14.71 -2.08 17.86
N PHE A 65 -15.68 -1.70 17.02
CA PHE A 65 -15.70 -2.04 15.60
C PHE A 65 -14.55 -1.37 14.86
N ILE A 66 -14.38 -0.05 15.03
CA ILE A 66 -13.27 0.70 14.40
C ILE A 66 -11.92 0.17 14.88
N HIS A 67 -11.78 -0.12 16.18
CA HIS A 67 -10.55 -0.71 16.72
C HIS A 67 -10.27 -2.09 16.10
N GLY A 68 -11.30 -2.91 15.93
CA GLY A 68 -11.18 -4.20 15.23
C GLY A 68 -10.67 -4.04 13.78
N LEU A 69 -11.14 -3.01 13.06
CA LEU A 69 -10.61 -2.66 11.73
C LEU A 69 -9.13 -2.24 11.78
N GLN A 70 -8.76 -1.35 12.71
CA GLN A 70 -7.36 -0.91 12.88
C GLN A 70 -6.44 -2.10 13.16
N ARG A 71 -6.84 -2.99 14.06
CA ARG A 71 -6.11 -4.22 14.34
C ARG A 71 -5.92 -5.07 13.09
N ARG A 72 -7.02 -5.44 12.42
CA ARG A 72 -6.95 -6.33 11.24
C ARG A 72 -6.19 -5.72 10.06
N LEU A 73 -6.27 -4.39 9.90
CA LEU A 73 -5.63 -3.74 8.76
C LEU A 73 -4.15 -3.43 9.00
N HIS A 74 -3.71 -3.32 10.26
CA HIS A 74 -2.32 -2.92 10.51
C HIS A 74 -1.72 -3.32 11.86
N TYR A 75 -2.40 -3.15 13.00
CA TYR A 75 -1.77 -3.37 14.30
C TYR A 75 -1.33 -4.82 14.50
N ASP A 76 -2.18 -5.78 14.13
CA ASP A 76 -1.86 -7.19 14.23
C ASP A 76 -0.69 -7.57 13.31
N HIS A 77 -0.49 -6.84 12.19
CA HIS A 77 0.67 -6.99 11.32
C HIS A 77 1.98 -6.54 12.00
N HIS A 78 1.98 -5.47 12.81
CA HIS A 78 3.15 -5.11 13.60
C HIS A 78 3.49 -6.14 14.67
N VAL A 79 2.48 -6.79 15.25
CA VAL A 79 2.68 -7.88 16.24
C VAL A 79 3.28 -9.12 15.60
N GLU A 80 2.73 -9.53 14.44
CA GLU A 80 3.11 -10.74 13.72
C GLU A 80 3.50 -10.44 12.24
N PRO A 81 4.60 -9.71 12.00
CA PRO A 81 4.94 -9.20 10.67
C PRO A 81 5.29 -10.28 9.64
N ALA A 82 5.58 -11.50 10.09
CA ALA A 82 5.83 -12.64 9.21
C ALA A 82 4.54 -13.36 8.77
N LYS A 83 3.37 -13.00 9.32
CA LYS A 83 2.10 -13.62 9.03
C LYS A 83 1.44 -12.96 7.82
N LEU A 84 1.58 -13.59 6.67
CA LEU A 84 1.17 -13.00 5.38
C LEU A 84 -0.33 -12.67 5.28
N GLU A 85 -1.19 -13.38 6.03
CA GLU A 85 -2.62 -13.08 6.09
C GLU A 85 -2.92 -11.71 6.72
N LEU A 86 -2.03 -11.19 7.56
CA LEU A 86 -2.14 -9.87 8.18
C LEU A 86 -1.49 -8.77 7.35
N LEU A 87 -0.61 -9.14 6.43
CA LEU A 87 0.14 -8.24 5.57
C LEU A 87 -0.77 -7.61 4.51
N PHE A 88 -1.52 -8.44 3.78
CA PHE A 88 -2.28 -8.01 2.63
C PHE A 88 -3.64 -7.42 2.98
N LEU A 89 -4.04 -6.39 2.22
CA LEU A 89 -5.35 -5.78 2.35
C LEU A 89 -6.45 -6.83 2.07
N PRO A 90 -7.39 -7.08 3.01
CA PRO A 90 -8.42 -8.08 2.79
C PRO A 90 -9.44 -7.63 1.73
N PRO A 91 -10.04 -8.58 0.95
CA PRO A 91 -10.99 -8.25 -0.11
C PRO A 91 -12.15 -7.35 0.33
N TRP A 92 -12.67 -7.56 1.54
CA TRP A 92 -13.79 -6.76 2.08
C TRP A 92 -13.41 -5.28 2.33
N ALA A 93 -12.14 -4.95 2.50
CA ALA A 93 -11.65 -3.57 2.57
C ALA A 93 -11.25 -3.05 1.18
N LEU A 94 -10.70 -3.93 0.32
CA LEU A 94 -10.29 -3.59 -1.03
C LEU A 94 -11.47 -3.16 -1.91
N PHE A 95 -12.56 -3.91 -1.94
CA PHE A 95 -13.71 -3.60 -2.81
C PHE A 95 -14.35 -2.24 -2.54
N PRO A 96 -14.70 -1.87 -1.30
CA PRO A 96 -15.22 -0.53 -1.01
C PRO A 96 -14.24 0.59 -1.38
N ALA A 97 -12.94 0.39 -1.12
CA ALA A 97 -11.92 1.37 -1.48
C ALA A 97 -11.85 1.55 -3.01
N MET A 98 -11.79 0.47 -3.78
CA MET A 98 -11.78 0.52 -5.25
C MET A 98 -13.06 1.16 -5.81
N ALA A 99 -14.23 0.83 -5.25
CA ALA A 99 -15.50 1.43 -5.64
C ALA A 99 -15.52 2.95 -5.38
N LEU A 100 -15.00 3.39 -4.21
CA LEU A 100 -14.88 4.80 -3.87
C LEU A 100 -13.96 5.54 -4.86
N TYR A 101 -12.76 5.03 -5.11
CA TYR A 101 -11.83 5.65 -6.06
C TYR A 101 -12.43 5.70 -7.48
N THR A 102 -13.05 4.61 -7.92
CA THR A 102 -13.71 4.57 -9.24
C THR A 102 -14.81 5.63 -9.33
N GLY A 103 -15.67 5.76 -8.32
CA GLY A 103 -16.72 6.76 -8.24
C GLY A 103 -16.17 8.19 -8.27
N LEU A 104 -15.14 8.47 -7.47
CA LEU A 104 -14.46 9.77 -7.45
C LEU A 104 -13.84 10.12 -8.82
N TYR A 105 -13.12 9.18 -9.43
CA TYR A 105 -12.53 9.39 -10.74
C TYR A 105 -13.60 9.62 -11.82
N ALA A 106 -14.70 8.85 -11.79
CA ALA A 106 -15.81 9.04 -12.71
C ALA A 106 -16.49 10.43 -12.55
N ALA A 107 -16.71 10.85 -11.31
CA ALA A 107 -17.30 12.15 -11.00
C ALA A 107 -16.43 13.33 -11.46
N ILE A 108 -15.11 13.22 -11.29
CA ILE A 108 -14.14 14.26 -11.66
C ILE A 108 -13.91 14.31 -13.17
N THR A 109 -13.65 13.16 -13.79
CA THR A 109 -13.25 13.12 -15.20
C THR A 109 -14.43 13.18 -16.16
N ARG A 110 -15.59 12.67 -15.75
CA ARG A 110 -16.78 12.49 -16.60
C ARG A 110 -16.45 11.81 -17.95
N ASN A 111 -15.41 11.00 -17.97
CA ASN A 111 -14.88 10.33 -19.15
C ASN A 111 -14.43 8.91 -18.79
N LYS A 112 -15.08 7.90 -19.39
CA LYS A 112 -14.81 6.49 -19.07
C LYS A 112 -13.34 6.08 -19.27
N ASP A 113 -12.70 6.59 -20.32
CA ASP A 113 -11.33 6.23 -20.67
C ASP A 113 -10.32 6.84 -19.68
N ALA A 114 -10.55 8.09 -19.26
CA ALA A 114 -9.74 8.74 -18.23
C ALA A 114 -9.96 8.08 -16.87
N THR A 115 -11.20 7.76 -16.49
CA THR A 115 -11.53 7.02 -15.26
C THR A 115 -10.83 5.67 -15.23
N ALA A 116 -10.95 4.88 -16.30
CA ALA A 116 -10.32 3.56 -16.40
C ALA A 116 -8.79 3.65 -16.33
N SER A 117 -8.19 4.67 -16.96
CA SER A 117 -6.74 4.88 -16.92
C SER A 117 -6.24 5.30 -15.53
N LEU A 118 -6.94 6.22 -14.84
CA LEU A 118 -6.67 6.58 -13.44
C LEU A 118 -6.76 5.35 -12.53
N LEU A 119 -7.82 4.56 -12.68
CA LEU A 119 -8.03 3.34 -11.90
C LEU A 119 -6.92 2.31 -12.17
N LEU A 120 -6.55 2.10 -13.43
CA LEU A 120 -5.44 1.21 -13.77
C LEU A 120 -4.13 1.66 -13.14
N GLY A 121 -3.80 2.95 -13.22
CA GLY A 121 -2.62 3.50 -12.56
C GLY A 121 -2.62 3.29 -11.05
N ASN A 122 -3.76 3.51 -10.40
CA ASN A 122 -3.93 3.28 -8.96
C ASN A 122 -3.76 1.79 -8.59
N ILE A 123 -4.37 0.87 -9.36
CA ILE A 123 -4.23 -0.58 -9.16
C ILE A 123 -2.76 -1.03 -9.33
N LEU A 124 -2.07 -0.52 -10.33
CA LEU A 124 -0.66 -0.85 -10.55
C LEU A 124 0.23 -0.33 -9.41
N GLY A 125 -0.06 0.88 -8.91
CA GLY A 125 0.60 1.43 -7.72
C GLY A 125 0.38 0.56 -6.49
N LEU A 126 -0.86 0.14 -6.24
CA LEU A 126 -1.19 -0.74 -5.11
C LEU A 126 -0.55 -2.13 -5.24
N LEU A 127 -0.56 -2.73 -6.43
CA LEU A 127 0.14 -4.01 -6.67
C LEU A 127 1.65 -3.90 -6.43
N TYR A 128 2.25 -2.77 -6.83
CA TYR A 128 3.66 -2.51 -6.55
C TYR A 128 3.92 -2.34 -5.05
N TYR A 129 3.06 -1.63 -4.34
CA TYR A 129 3.11 -1.49 -2.88
C TYR A 129 3.03 -2.86 -2.19
N GLU A 130 2.01 -3.66 -2.52
CA GLU A 130 1.81 -5.00 -1.94
C GLU A 130 3.02 -5.91 -2.22
N TRP A 131 3.62 -5.79 -3.42
CA TRP A 131 4.83 -6.54 -3.75
C TRP A 131 6.05 -6.12 -2.94
N VAL A 132 6.32 -4.82 -2.81
CA VAL A 132 7.45 -4.28 -2.03
C VAL A 132 7.28 -4.64 -0.55
N HIS A 133 6.07 -4.49 -0.03
CA HIS A 133 5.71 -4.85 1.34
C HIS A 133 5.91 -6.35 1.60
N TYR A 134 5.40 -7.20 0.72
CA TYR A 134 5.61 -8.65 0.79
C TYR A 134 7.09 -9.02 0.77
N VAL A 135 7.87 -8.47 -0.15
CA VAL A 135 9.31 -8.71 -0.24
C VAL A 135 10.05 -8.25 1.03
N ALA A 136 9.55 -7.23 1.70
CA ALA A 136 10.13 -6.78 2.98
C ALA A 136 10.02 -7.85 4.07
N HIS A 137 8.91 -8.60 4.11
CA HIS A 137 8.59 -9.54 5.19
C HIS A 137 8.94 -11.01 4.92
N ILE A 138 9.47 -11.34 3.75
CA ILE A 138 9.92 -12.71 3.45
C ILE A 138 11.46 -12.81 3.42
N PRO A 139 12.05 -14.02 3.60
CA PRO A 139 13.49 -14.24 3.54
C PRO A 139 14.03 -14.20 2.10
N PHE A 140 13.82 -13.07 1.41
CA PHE A 140 14.29 -12.81 0.06
C PHE A 140 15.21 -11.60 0.03
N LYS A 141 16.35 -11.69 -0.65
CA LYS A 141 17.30 -10.59 -0.82
C LYS A 141 17.07 -9.93 -2.19
N PRO A 142 16.56 -8.70 -2.24
CA PRO A 142 16.36 -7.99 -3.51
C PRO A 142 17.68 -7.82 -4.27
N VAL A 143 17.62 -7.95 -5.60
CA VAL A 143 18.83 -7.88 -6.45
C VAL A 143 19.29 -6.44 -6.68
N THR A 144 18.36 -5.47 -6.70
CA THR A 144 18.70 -4.05 -6.94
C THR A 144 19.15 -3.35 -5.64
N PRO A 145 20.04 -2.35 -5.73
CA PRO A 145 20.42 -1.53 -4.56
C PRO A 145 19.22 -0.86 -3.91
N TYR A 146 18.32 -0.28 -4.71
CA TYR A 146 17.08 0.34 -4.21
C TYR A 146 16.18 -0.67 -3.49
N GLY A 147 15.94 -1.84 -4.08
CA GLY A 147 15.12 -2.87 -3.43
C GLY A 147 15.70 -3.35 -2.10
N ARG A 148 17.03 -3.46 -1.99
CA ARG A 148 17.69 -3.78 -0.72
C ARG A 148 17.53 -2.68 0.32
N TRP A 149 17.61 -1.43 -0.11
CA TRP A 149 17.50 -0.27 0.77
C TRP A 149 16.06 -0.08 1.25
N ILE A 150 15.06 -0.09 0.35
CA ILE A 150 13.65 0.11 0.71
C ILE A 150 13.12 -1.03 1.61
N LYS A 151 13.59 -2.27 1.40
CA LYS A 151 13.33 -3.37 2.33
C LYS A 151 13.84 -3.05 3.73
N LYS A 152 15.09 -2.60 3.88
CA LYS A 152 15.65 -2.22 5.18
C LYS A 152 14.88 -1.07 5.80
N TYR A 153 14.49 -0.08 4.99
CA TYR A 153 13.74 1.08 5.38
C TYR A 153 12.42 0.69 6.07
N HIS A 154 11.65 -0.18 5.45
CA HIS A 154 10.43 -0.70 6.03
C HIS A 154 10.67 -1.57 7.28
N LEU A 155 11.74 -2.37 7.29
CA LEU A 155 12.12 -3.14 8.48
C LEU A 155 12.58 -2.25 9.65
N TRP A 156 13.15 -1.08 9.41
CA TRP A 156 13.43 -0.11 10.48
C TRP A 156 12.15 0.41 11.11
N HIS A 157 11.12 0.66 10.32
CA HIS A 157 9.80 1.01 10.81
C HIS A 157 9.23 -0.08 11.74
N HIS A 158 9.30 -1.34 11.33
CA HIS A 158 8.79 -2.47 12.13
C HIS A 158 9.61 -2.82 13.37
N PHE A 159 10.93 -2.66 13.32
CA PHE A 159 11.80 -3.24 14.35
C PHE A 159 12.66 -2.23 15.09
N LYS A 160 12.72 -0.99 14.65
CA LYS A 160 13.46 0.07 15.32
C LYS A 160 12.57 1.17 15.85
N ASN A 161 11.74 1.80 14.99
CA ASN A 161 10.85 2.87 15.44
C ASN A 161 9.65 3.03 14.49
N GLU A 162 8.47 2.65 14.95
CA GLU A 162 7.20 2.70 14.22
C GLU A 162 6.66 4.13 14.03
N LYS A 163 7.30 5.14 14.60
CA LYS A 163 6.95 6.56 14.44
C LYS A 163 7.75 7.24 13.33
N LEU A 164 8.66 6.51 12.70
CA LEU A 164 9.52 6.95 11.61
C LEU A 164 9.36 6.01 10.41
N TRP A 165 9.81 6.46 9.22
CA TRP A 165 9.93 5.64 8.02
C TRP A 165 8.62 4.99 7.57
N PHE A 166 7.54 5.80 7.46
CA PHE A 166 6.21 5.32 7.06
C PHE A 166 6.11 4.93 5.58
N GLY A 167 6.99 5.43 4.71
CA GLY A 167 7.02 5.05 3.31
C GLY A 167 7.38 3.59 3.11
N VAL A 168 6.57 2.83 2.39
CA VAL A 168 6.82 1.42 2.06
C VAL A 168 7.48 1.27 0.71
N THR A 169 7.03 2.04 -0.30
CA THR A 169 7.60 2.02 -1.64
C THR A 169 8.59 3.15 -1.89
N ASN A 170 8.46 4.26 -1.18
CA ASN A 170 9.34 5.43 -1.32
C ASN A 170 9.29 6.32 -0.06
N PRO A 171 10.36 7.06 0.27
CA PRO A 171 10.46 7.87 1.47
C PRO A 171 9.97 9.31 1.29
N SER A 172 9.38 9.68 0.15
CA SER A 172 9.08 11.09 -0.17
C SER A 172 8.19 11.77 0.87
N GLY A 173 7.16 11.05 1.37
CA GLY A 173 6.31 11.54 2.44
C GLY A 173 7.07 11.77 3.74
N ASP A 174 7.99 10.88 4.08
CA ASP A 174 8.81 11.01 5.30
C ASP A 174 9.72 12.23 5.25
N TYR A 175 10.32 12.54 4.09
CA TYR A 175 11.12 13.75 3.92
C TYR A 175 10.27 15.02 4.03
N VAL A 176 9.10 15.05 3.40
CA VAL A 176 8.22 16.23 3.40
C VAL A 176 7.67 16.52 4.78
N VAL A 177 7.33 15.48 5.54
CA VAL A 177 6.63 15.63 6.84
C VAL A 177 7.58 15.51 8.03
N GLY A 178 8.87 15.23 7.80
CA GLY A 178 9.91 15.18 8.83
C GLY A 178 9.87 13.89 9.68
N THR A 179 9.45 12.77 9.08
CA THR A 179 9.51 11.44 9.71
C THR A 179 10.65 10.56 9.17
N TYR A 180 11.50 11.15 8.34
CA TYR A 180 12.79 10.57 7.98
C TYR A 180 13.84 10.98 9.02
N LEU A 181 14.59 10.00 9.52
CA LEU A 181 15.76 10.22 10.35
C LEU A 181 16.84 9.22 9.91
N ASP A 182 18.12 9.60 10.05
CA ASP A 182 19.19 8.62 9.83
C ASP A 182 19.04 7.47 10.84
N VAL A 183 19.23 6.25 10.37
CA VAL A 183 19.02 5.08 11.22
C VAL A 183 19.98 5.05 12.42
N ALA A 184 21.16 5.65 12.31
CA ALA A 184 22.11 5.71 13.41
C ALA A 184 21.66 6.68 14.54
N GLU A 185 20.91 7.73 14.17
CA GLU A 185 20.41 8.76 15.09
C GLU A 185 19.06 8.38 15.73
N ALA A 186 18.31 7.50 15.08
CA ALA A 186 16.98 7.11 15.56
C ALA A 186 17.09 6.23 16.82
N GLU A 187 16.39 6.62 17.87
CA GLU A 187 16.22 5.79 19.05
C GLU A 187 15.32 4.59 18.78
N LYS A 188 15.58 3.47 19.49
CA LYS A 188 14.73 2.30 19.41
C LYS A 188 13.46 2.53 20.24
N SER A 189 12.30 2.47 19.60
CA SER A 189 11.01 2.51 20.28
C SER A 189 10.72 1.20 21.04
N GLY A 190 10.10 1.33 22.22
CA GLY A 190 9.62 0.19 23.00
C GLY A 190 8.32 -0.41 22.48
N SER A 191 7.58 0.30 21.61
CA SER A 191 6.23 -0.05 21.15
C SER A 191 6.16 -0.56 19.70
N THR A 192 7.29 -0.90 19.07
CA THR A 192 7.33 -1.35 17.67
C THR A 192 6.41 -2.53 17.35
N ARG A 193 6.21 -3.43 18.30
CA ARG A 193 5.35 -4.61 18.16
C ARG A 193 3.96 -4.45 18.78
N VAL A 194 3.80 -3.47 19.66
CA VAL A 194 2.53 -3.20 20.33
C VAL A 194 2.26 -1.72 20.21
N LEU A 195 1.69 -1.32 19.10
CA LEU A 195 1.60 0.08 18.67
C LEU A 195 0.94 1.02 19.67
N PHE A 196 0.30 0.64 20.69
CA PHE A 196 -0.34 1.51 21.70
C PHE A 196 -0.54 0.78 23.02
N SER A 197 0.51 0.08 23.49
CA SER A 197 0.52 -0.54 24.83
C SER A 197 0.63 0.50 25.94
#